data_bdd3fb01159b6881fe07b86a623d24a8
#
_entry.id   bdd3fb01159b6881fe07b86a623d24a8
#
_cell.length_a   1.000
_cell.length_b   1.000
_cell.length_c   1.000
_cell.angle_alpha   90.00
_cell.angle_beta   90.00
_cell.angle_gamma   90.00
#
_symmetry.space_group_name_H-M   'P 1'
#
loop_
_entity.id
_entity.type
_entity.pdbx_description
1 polymer ?
#
loop_
_entity_poly.entity_id
_entity_poly.type
_entity_poly.pdbx_seq_one_letter_code
_entity_poly.pdbx_strand_id
1 'polypeptide(L)'
;MRSQKPAVTLVLAALLSACATPTRQTDATMVTYDKDTEYAVTPRADGFAVAINYSRYQFIPESSAVATACKSALTAIAYEVADKQGRKISPLNEQRIRISMGRNGLTGITSCSAMAVAEWQL
;
A
#
# COMPACT_ATOMS: atom_id res chain seq x y z
N MET A 1 -7.35 -24.25 43.76
CA MET A 1 -7.13 -24.24 42.33
C MET A 1 -6.63 -22.91 41.85
N ARG A 2 -5.52 -22.91 41.19
CA ARG A 2 -4.94 -21.68 40.65
C ARG A 2 -4.73 -21.83 39.20
N SER A 3 -5.12 -20.81 38.43
CA SER A 3 -4.84 -20.75 37.03
C SER A 3 -3.44 -20.20 36.80
N GLN A 4 -2.64 -20.91 36.04
CA GLN A 4 -1.26 -20.55 35.76
C GLN A 4 -1.03 -20.08 34.32
N LYS A 5 -2.10 -19.74 33.61
CA LYS A 5 -2.03 -19.64 32.16
C LYS A 5 -1.84 -18.25 31.53
N PRO A 6 -1.86 -17.12 32.25
CA PRO A 6 -1.72 -15.81 31.58
C PRO A 6 -0.35 -15.57 30.96
N ALA A 7 0.70 -16.17 31.47
CA ALA A 7 2.06 -15.98 30.98
C ALA A 7 2.25 -16.53 29.55
N VAL A 8 1.63 -17.66 29.24
CA VAL A 8 1.73 -18.29 27.91
C VAL A 8 1.04 -17.44 26.84
N THR A 9 -0.08 -16.84 27.19
CA THR A 9 -0.82 -15.97 26.27
C THR A 9 -0.02 -14.71 25.89
N LEU A 10 0.68 -14.12 26.84
CA LEU A 10 1.51 -12.95 26.61
C LEU A 10 2.67 -13.24 25.66
N VAL A 11 3.33 -14.38 25.79
CA VAL A 11 4.43 -14.78 24.91
C VAL A 11 3.95 -14.98 23.47
N LEU A 12 2.79 -15.59 23.28
CA LEU A 12 2.22 -15.80 21.96
C LEU A 12 1.88 -14.47 21.28
N ALA A 13 1.31 -13.51 22.01
CA ALA A 13 1.00 -12.19 21.49
C ALA A 13 2.28 -11.44 21.03
N ALA A 14 3.38 -11.56 21.78
CA ALA A 14 4.65 -10.95 21.42
C ALA A 14 5.23 -11.54 20.14
N LEU A 15 5.08 -12.83 19.90
CA LEU A 15 5.55 -13.48 18.68
C LEU A 15 4.75 -13.02 17.44
N LEU A 16 3.44 -12.79 17.58
CA LEU A 16 2.59 -12.32 16.49
C LEU A 16 2.91 -10.89 16.06
N SER A 17 3.47 -10.06 16.95
CA SER A 17 3.83 -8.69 16.64
C SER A 17 5.13 -8.56 15.84
N ALA A 18 5.86 -9.66 15.59
CA ALA A 18 7.12 -9.64 14.83
C ALA A 18 6.93 -9.34 13.32
N CYS A 19 5.73 -9.51 12.78
CA CYS A 19 5.39 -9.26 11.38
C CYS A 19 4.35 -8.15 11.28
N ALA A 20 4.68 -7.08 10.59
CA ALA A 20 3.75 -5.98 10.32
C ALA A 20 3.19 -6.10 8.91
N THR A 21 1.86 -6.03 8.78
CA THR A 21 1.16 -6.04 7.49
C THR A 21 0.57 -4.65 7.25
N PRO A 22 0.76 -4.07 6.04
CA PRO A 22 0.13 -2.79 5.71
C PRO A 22 -1.38 -2.89 5.76
N THR A 23 -2.03 -1.79 6.16
CA THR A 23 -3.49 -1.68 6.09
C THR A 23 -3.92 -1.64 4.63
N ARG A 24 -4.82 -2.54 4.26
CA ARG A 24 -5.36 -2.58 2.90
C ARG A 24 -6.24 -1.35 2.65
N GLN A 25 -6.02 -0.68 1.53
CA GLN A 25 -6.71 0.57 1.19
C GLN A 25 -7.94 0.37 0.32
N THR A 26 -8.19 -0.84 -0.18
CA THR A 26 -9.33 -1.15 -1.04
C THR A 26 -9.73 -2.61 -0.89
N ASP A 27 -11.02 -2.91 -1.11
CA ASP A 27 -11.54 -4.27 -1.22
C ASP A 27 -11.58 -4.75 -2.68
N ALA A 28 -11.26 -3.90 -3.64
CA ALA A 28 -11.24 -4.25 -5.06
C ALA A 28 -10.14 -5.27 -5.35
N THR A 29 -10.39 -6.13 -6.34
CA THR A 29 -9.40 -7.11 -6.79
C THR A 29 -8.24 -6.41 -7.46
N MET A 30 -7.03 -6.70 -7.00
CA MET A 30 -5.81 -6.14 -7.56
C MET A 30 -5.39 -6.88 -8.84
N VAL A 31 -4.82 -6.14 -9.78
CA VAL A 31 -4.17 -6.68 -10.97
C VAL A 31 -2.69 -6.34 -10.95
N THR A 32 -1.88 -7.19 -11.56
CA THR A 32 -0.43 -7.02 -11.60
C THR A 32 -0.06 -5.85 -12.51
N TYR A 33 0.76 -4.94 -12.00
CA TYR A 33 1.38 -3.88 -12.77
C TYR A 33 2.81 -4.27 -13.21
N ASP A 34 3.62 -4.64 -12.25
CA ASP A 34 4.96 -5.20 -12.47
C ASP A 34 5.28 -6.23 -11.37
N LYS A 35 6.53 -6.71 -11.33
CA LYS A 35 6.94 -7.74 -10.37
C LYS A 35 6.77 -7.34 -8.89
N ASP A 36 6.79 -6.05 -8.61
CA ASP A 36 6.74 -5.51 -7.24
C ASP A 36 5.42 -4.85 -6.91
N THR A 37 4.57 -4.60 -7.90
CA THR A 37 3.41 -3.72 -7.77
C THR A 37 2.15 -4.36 -8.35
N GLU A 38 1.08 -4.27 -7.59
CA GLU A 38 -0.29 -4.54 -8.07
C GLU A 38 -1.17 -3.35 -7.75
N TYR A 39 -2.25 -3.18 -8.51
CA TYR A 39 -3.13 -2.03 -8.35
C TYR A 39 -4.59 -2.38 -8.62
N ALA A 40 -5.48 -1.51 -8.14
CA ALA A 40 -6.90 -1.54 -8.45
C ALA A 40 -7.41 -0.12 -8.68
N VAL A 41 -8.34 0.02 -9.61
CA VAL A 41 -8.97 1.29 -9.95
C VAL A 41 -10.46 1.18 -9.64
N THR A 42 -10.98 2.16 -8.90
CA THR A 42 -12.41 2.26 -8.60
C THR A 42 -12.94 3.55 -9.20
N PRO A 43 -13.88 3.48 -10.17
CA PRO A 43 -14.46 4.68 -10.75
C PRO A 43 -15.22 5.51 -9.71
N ARG A 44 -15.20 6.83 -9.89
CA ARG A 44 -15.93 7.80 -9.08
C ARG A 44 -16.60 8.80 -9.99
N ALA A 45 -17.57 9.57 -9.44
CA ALA A 45 -18.33 10.55 -10.23
C ALA A 45 -17.40 11.58 -10.90
N ASP A 46 -16.40 12.07 -10.18
CA ASP A 46 -15.50 13.14 -10.65
C ASP A 46 -14.10 12.66 -11.04
N GLY A 47 -13.90 11.35 -11.09
CA GLY A 47 -12.58 10.80 -11.34
C GLY A 47 -12.52 9.32 -11.04
N PHE A 48 -11.47 8.91 -10.36
CA PHE A 48 -11.29 7.53 -9.92
C PHE A 48 -10.38 7.46 -8.69
N ALA A 49 -10.52 6.39 -7.93
CA ALA A 49 -9.57 6.08 -6.87
C ALA A 49 -8.62 5.00 -7.38
N VAL A 50 -7.34 5.16 -7.11
CA VAL A 50 -6.34 4.15 -7.40
C VAL A 50 -5.69 3.70 -6.11
N ALA A 51 -5.57 2.38 -5.95
CA ALA A 51 -4.91 1.78 -4.79
C ALA A 51 -3.82 0.84 -5.29
N ILE A 52 -2.70 0.82 -4.60
CA ILE A 52 -1.60 -0.08 -4.94
C ILE A 52 -1.12 -0.84 -3.73
N ASN A 53 -0.57 -2.00 -3.99
CA ASN A 53 0.29 -2.73 -3.07
C ASN A 53 1.67 -2.83 -3.73
N TYR A 54 2.68 -2.41 -3.00
CA TYR A 54 4.07 -2.43 -3.44
C TYR A 54 4.91 -3.15 -2.39
N SER A 55 5.81 -4.02 -2.81
CA SER A 55 6.70 -4.71 -1.89
C SER A 55 8.08 -4.88 -2.50
N ARG A 56 9.09 -4.82 -1.64
CA ARG A 56 10.47 -4.89 -2.07
C ARG A 56 11.32 -5.54 -0.98
N TYR A 57 12.20 -6.45 -1.39
CA TYR A 57 13.20 -6.99 -0.50
C TYR A 57 14.23 -5.91 -0.15
N GLN A 58 14.55 -5.79 1.13
CA GLN A 58 15.57 -4.88 1.60
C GLN A 58 16.49 -5.60 2.61
N PHE A 59 17.73 -5.75 2.26
CA PHE A 59 18.73 -6.28 3.18
C PHE A 59 18.95 -5.32 4.35
N ILE A 60 19.10 -4.03 4.04
CA ILE A 60 19.12 -2.95 5.04
C ILE A 60 17.76 -2.24 4.97
N PRO A 61 16.99 -2.21 6.08
CA PRO A 61 15.68 -1.58 6.05
C PRO A 61 15.75 -0.08 5.80
N GLU A 62 15.08 0.37 4.74
CA GLU A 62 14.92 1.79 4.41
C GLU A 62 13.46 2.04 4.03
N SER A 63 12.61 2.15 5.04
CA SER A 63 11.17 2.33 4.81
C SER A 63 10.85 3.62 4.06
N SER A 64 11.63 4.68 4.23
CA SER A 64 11.45 5.93 3.48
C SER A 64 11.67 5.74 1.99
N ALA A 65 12.63 4.91 1.57
CA ALA A 65 12.87 4.60 0.17
C ALA A 65 11.69 3.83 -0.44
N VAL A 66 11.14 2.88 0.29
CA VAL A 66 9.97 2.12 -0.15
C VAL A 66 8.74 3.02 -0.20
N ALA A 67 8.54 3.89 0.78
CA ALA A 67 7.43 4.84 0.77
C ALA A 67 7.50 5.77 -0.44
N THR A 68 8.67 6.28 -0.77
CA THR A 68 8.87 7.14 -1.95
C THR A 68 8.60 6.38 -3.25
N ALA A 69 9.11 5.16 -3.38
CA ALA A 69 8.87 4.32 -4.55
C ALA A 69 7.39 3.97 -4.71
N CYS A 70 6.71 3.70 -3.60
CA CYS A 70 5.28 3.42 -3.56
C CYS A 70 4.47 4.62 -4.08
N LYS A 71 4.74 5.83 -3.59
CA LYS A 71 4.06 7.05 -4.05
C LYS A 71 4.33 7.33 -5.52
N SER A 72 5.55 7.12 -5.97
CA SER A 72 5.91 7.29 -7.39
C SER A 72 5.18 6.31 -8.28
N ALA A 73 5.09 5.04 -7.87
CA ALA A 73 4.35 4.03 -8.62
C ALA A 73 2.85 4.37 -8.68
N LEU A 74 2.27 4.78 -7.57
CA LEU A 74 0.87 5.20 -7.49
C LEU A 74 0.59 6.34 -8.47
N THR A 75 1.44 7.36 -8.46
CA THR A 75 1.31 8.53 -9.34
C THR A 75 1.43 8.13 -10.81
N ALA A 76 2.40 7.32 -11.17
CA ALA A 76 2.59 6.84 -12.52
C ALA A 76 1.37 6.06 -13.03
N ILE A 77 0.86 5.16 -12.20
CA ILE A 77 -0.32 4.34 -12.54
C ILE A 77 -1.55 5.24 -12.73
N ALA A 78 -1.75 6.24 -11.87
CA ALA A 78 -2.87 7.16 -12.00
C ALA A 78 -2.85 7.91 -13.34
N TYR A 79 -1.69 8.40 -13.75
CA TYR A 79 -1.56 9.08 -15.03
C TYR A 79 -1.73 8.13 -16.21
N GLU A 80 -1.23 6.90 -16.12
CA GLU A 80 -1.44 5.89 -17.17
C GLU A 80 -2.91 5.52 -17.34
N VAL A 81 -3.65 5.38 -16.23
CA VAL A 81 -5.09 5.12 -16.27
C VAL A 81 -5.83 6.27 -16.94
N ALA A 82 -5.48 7.51 -16.61
CA ALA A 82 -6.08 8.68 -17.21
C ALA A 82 -5.80 8.75 -18.72
N ASP A 83 -4.57 8.48 -19.12
CA ASP A 83 -4.16 8.48 -20.54
C ASP A 83 -4.94 7.44 -21.35
N LYS A 84 -5.14 6.25 -20.80
CA LYS A 84 -5.92 5.19 -21.44
C LYS A 84 -7.37 5.59 -21.66
N GLN A 85 -7.91 6.47 -20.82
CA GLN A 85 -9.27 6.99 -20.96
C GLN A 85 -9.33 8.27 -21.82
N GLY A 86 -8.18 8.76 -22.30
CA GLY A 86 -8.11 9.96 -23.11
C GLY A 86 -8.46 11.24 -22.36
N ARG A 87 -8.31 11.25 -21.04
CA ARG A 87 -8.64 12.40 -20.19
C ARG A 87 -7.47 12.80 -19.32
N LYS A 88 -7.45 14.05 -18.91
CA LYS A 88 -6.43 14.57 -18.00
C LYS A 88 -6.99 14.65 -16.58
N ILE A 89 -6.12 14.40 -15.62
CA ILE A 89 -6.43 14.55 -14.19
C ILE A 89 -5.71 15.78 -13.64
N SER A 90 -6.28 16.35 -12.59
CA SER A 90 -5.60 17.38 -11.81
C SER A 90 -4.36 16.79 -11.16
N PRO A 91 -3.28 17.57 -10.98
CA PRO A 91 -2.06 17.07 -10.34
C PRO A 91 -2.36 16.42 -8.99
N LEU A 92 -1.79 15.24 -8.78
CA LEU A 92 -1.93 14.53 -7.51
C LEU A 92 -1.14 15.25 -6.42
N ASN A 93 -1.80 15.49 -5.29
CA ASN A 93 -1.16 16.06 -4.12
C ASN A 93 -0.60 14.91 -3.27
N GLU A 94 0.72 14.82 -3.19
CA GLU A 94 1.40 13.78 -2.42
C GLU A 94 0.98 13.75 -0.95
N GLN A 95 0.61 14.88 -0.39
CA GLN A 95 0.16 14.96 1.00
C GLN A 95 -1.20 14.32 1.23
N ARG A 96 -1.98 14.13 0.18
CA ARG A 96 -3.29 13.46 0.23
C ARG A 96 -3.21 11.97 -0.07
N ILE A 97 -2.06 11.47 -0.44
CA ILE A 97 -1.87 10.03 -0.62
C ILE A 97 -1.93 9.35 0.74
N ARG A 98 -2.85 8.41 0.88
CA ARG A 98 -2.90 7.55 2.05
C ARG A 98 -1.89 6.44 1.89
N ILE A 99 -1.08 6.22 2.89
CA ILE A 99 -0.02 5.22 2.84
C ILE A 99 0.05 4.44 4.15
N SER A 100 0.22 3.14 4.03
CA SER A 100 0.44 2.25 5.16
C SER A 100 1.63 1.37 4.85
N MET A 101 2.59 1.31 5.78
CA MET A 101 3.83 0.57 5.62
C MET A 101 3.83 -0.68 6.50
N GLY A 102 4.52 -1.70 6.04
CA GLY A 102 4.74 -2.91 6.79
C GLY A 102 6.08 -3.55 6.44
N ARG A 103 6.54 -4.43 7.29
CA ARG A 103 7.77 -5.18 7.07
C ARG A 103 7.67 -6.57 7.67
N ASN A 104 8.11 -7.56 6.90
CA ASN A 104 8.28 -8.92 7.40
C ASN A 104 9.78 -9.10 7.76
N GLY A 105 10.06 -9.18 9.05
CA GLY A 105 11.43 -9.34 9.54
C GLY A 105 12.06 -10.68 9.19
N LEU A 106 11.25 -11.70 8.88
CA LEU A 106 11.76 -13.03 8.51
C LEU A 106 12.20 -13.09 7.04
N THR A 107 11.46 -12.43 6.15
CA THR A 107 11.75 -12.44 4.71
C THR A 107 12.56 -11.24 4.25
N GLY A 108 12.64 -10.18 5.06
CA GLY A 108 13.28 -8.93 4.66
C GLY A 108 12.47 -8.09 3.68
N ILE A 109 11.20 -8.40 3.50
CA ILE A 109 10.33 -7.67 2.58
C ILE A 109 9.67 -6.50 3.30
N THR A 110 9.85 -5.30 2.76
CA THR A 110 9.13 -4.09 3.16
C THR A 110 7.99 -3.88 2.19
N SER A 111 6.79 -3.64 2.71
CA SER A 111 5.56 -3.52 1.94
C SER A 111 4.89 -2.18 2.17
N CYS A 112 4.19 -1.72 1.15
CA CYS A 112 3.44 -0.46 1.17
C CYS A 112 2.08 -0.69 0.54
N SER A 113 1.02 -0.23 1.20
CA SER A 113 -0.30 -0.06 0.60
C SER A 113 -0.60 1.42 0.54
N ALA A 114 -0.97 1.93 -0.64
CA ALA A 114 -1.24 3.34 -0.83
C ALA A 114 -2.49 3.54 -1.68
N MET A 115 -3.15 4.67 -1.48
CA MET A 115 -4.34 5.06 -2.23
C MET A 115 -4.37 6.56 -2.46
N ALA A 116 -4.84 6.96 -3.62
CA ALA A 116 -5.15 8.36 -3.94
C ALA A 116 -6.41 8.45 -4.77
N VAL A 117 -7.08 9.59 -4.68
CA VAL A 117 -8.21 9.93 -5.54
C VAL A 117 -7.72 10.89 -6.61
N ALA A 118 -7.92 10.52 -7.86
CA ALA A 118 -7.63 11.36 -9.02
C ALA A 118 -8.91 12.01 -9.50
N GLU A 119 -8.88 13.32 -9.73
CA GLU A 119 -10.01 14.09 -10.19
C GLU A 119 -9.78 14.53 -11.64
N TRP A 120 -10.80 14.37 -12.49
CA TRP A 120 -10.72 14.82 -13.87
C TRP A 120 -10.60 16.35 -13.93
N GLN A 121 -9.75 16.84 -14.84
CA GLN A 121 -9.73 18.25 -15.16
C GLN A 121 -11.01 18.63 -15.90
N LEU A 122 -11.53 19.80 -15.58
CA LEU A 122 -12.71 20.36 -16.25
C LEU A 122 -12.36 20.98 -17.60
#